data_266160e319a877d88275078e7f39313c
#
_entry.id   266160e319a877d88275078e7f39313c
#
_cell.length_a   1.000
_cell.length_b   1.000
_cell.length_c   1.000
_cell.angle_alpha   90.00
_cell.angle_beta   90.00
_cell.angle_gamma   90.00
#
_symmetry.space_group_name_H-M   'P 1'
#
loop_
_entity.id
_entity.type
_entity.pdbx_description
1 polymer ?
#
loop_
_entity_poly.entity_id
_entity_poly.type
_entity_poly.pdbx_seq_one_letter_code
_entity_poly.pdbx_strand_id
1 'polypeptide(L)'
;MAKVLPRNLSKIWLDVIYAIFLREVKSNSSDKFGIAWTVISPVAFIFMLSYLRGRMDGGNTHGIPTFFFMAYGLIFIQFFLGLVASSSTALKKHKPLYAFRQVQPISSIVAITLFECLVKIFVILLVGVICFMLKFDIYISDPLSLMFNLLKLTVLSMSIGVIFSLAACYVPEVDKVKNLLLRPMFFISGVFFSLQDIPQEYWPYLTWNPLLHVIELTRYAAYPEYGNAGVSDLYLNIFTLTSLGLALACYHISWKQAISR
;
A
#
# COMPACT_ATOMS: atom_id res chain seq x y z
N MET A 1 -18.29 1.36 -45.72
CA MET A 1 -17.29 0.76 -44.83
C MET A 1 -16.76 1.85 -43.90
N ALA A 2 -16.99 1.76 -42.61
CA ALA A 2 -16.49 2.73 -41.65
C ALA A 2 -14.96 2.60 -41.55
N LYS A 3 -14.24 3.68 -41.85
CA LYS A 3 -12.78 3.74 -41.79
C LYS A 3 -12.37 3.74 -40.33
N VAL A 4 -11.92 2.60 -39.81
CA VAL A 4 -11.41 2.47 -38.45
C VAL A 4 -10.08 3.20 -38.42
N LEU A 5 -10.05 4.36 -37.77
CA LEU A 5 -8.82 5.13 -37.54
C LEU A 5 -7.84 4.28 -36.69
N PRO A 6 -6.56 4.18 -37.03
CA PRO A 6 -5.57 3.46 -36.25
C PRO A 6 -5.44 4.15 -34.86
N ARG A 7 -5.94 3.49 -33.82
CA ARG A 7 -5.76 3.96 -32.44
C ARG A 7 -4.33 3.68 -31.99
N ASN A 8 -3.72 4.66 -31.35
CA ASN A 8 -2.38 4.50 -30.74
C ASN A 8 -2.43 3.43 -29.62
N LEU A 9 -1.51 2.49 -29.62
CA LEU A 9 -1.43 1.38 -28.67
C LEU A 9 -1.43 1.85 -27.19
N SER A 10 -0.72 2.95 -26.90
CA SER A 10 -0.70 3.54 -25.55
C SER A 10 -2.07 4.05 -25.11
N LYS A 11 -2.85 4.63 -26.04
CA LYS A 11 -4.21 5.11 -25.75
C LYS A 11 -5.16 3.93 -25.49
N ILE A 12 -5.05 2.86 -26.26
CA ILE A 12 -5.85 1.64 -26.02
C ILE A 12 -5.55 1.07 -24.64
N TRP A 13 -4.27 1.03 -24.27
CA TRP A 13 -3.85 0.50 -22.97
C TRP A 13 -4.39 1.34 -21.80
N LEU A 14 -4.33 2.66 -21.90
CA LEU A 14 -4.90 3.58 -20.92
C LEU A 14 -6.43 3.44 -20.82
N ASP A 15 -7.13 3.33 -21.96
CA ASP A 15 -8.58 3.11 -22.00
C ASP A 15 -8.97 1.80 -21.29
N VAL A 16 -8.17 0.75 -21.44
CA VAL A 16 -8.35 -0.54 -20.73
C VAL A 16 -8.17 -0.39 -19.23
N ILE A 17 -7.08 0.28 -18.78
CA ILE A 17 -6.85 0.55 -17.35
C ILE A 17 -8.02 1.33 -16.76
N TYR A 18 -8.45 2.38 -17.46
CA TYR A 18 -9.56 3.22 -17.00
C TYR A 18 -10.88 2.43 -16.90
N ALA A 19 -11.18 1.58 -17.90
CA ALA A 19 -12.36 0.74 -17.87
C ALA A 19 -12.37 -0.25 -16.70
N ILE A 20 -11.22 -0.89 -16.41
CA ILE A 20 -11.08 -1.79 -15.27
C ILE A 20 -11.17 -1.01 -13.96
N PHE A 21 -10.56 0.15 -13.87
CA PHE A 21 -10.64 1.04 -12.70
C PHE A 21 -12.10 1.43 -12.40
N LEU A 22 -12.86 1.89 -13.40
CA LEU A 22 -14.28 2.22 -13.24
C LEU A 22 -15.09 1.01 -12.80
N ARG A 23 -14.77 -0.18 -13.30
CA ARG A 23 -15.41 -1.42 -12.87
C ARG A 23 -15.12 -1.72 -11.39
N GLU A 24 -13.88 -1.50 -10.91
CA GLU A 24 -13.53 -1.65 -9.50
C GLU A 24 -14.31 -0.67 -8.64
N VAL A 25 -14.36 0.61 -9.02
CA VAL A 25 -15.16 1.62 -8.33
C VAL A 25 -16.62 1.19 -8.27
N LYS A 26 -17.21 0.78 -9.40
CA LYS A 26 -18.62 0.36 -9.48
C LYS A 26 -18.89 -0.92 -8.69
N SER A 27 -17.98 -1.90 -8.70
CA SER A 27 -18.10 -3.13 -7.93
C SER A 27 -18.12 -2.89 -6.43
N ASN A 28 -17.28 -1.98 -5.94
CA ASN A 28 -17.23 -1.61 -4.53
C ASN A 28 -18.34 -0.63 -4.13
N SER A 29 -18.99 0.06 -5.09
CA SER A 29 -20.10 0.99 -4.86
C SER A 29 -21.49 0.38 -5.02
N SER A 30 -21.58 -0.90 -5.38
CA SER A 30 -22.88 -1.58 -5.58
C SER A 30 -23.68 -1.71 -4.26
N ASP A 31 -23.01 -1.77 -3.12
CA ASP A 31 -23.63 -1.62 -1.81
C ASP A 31 -23.64 -0.15 -1.39
N LYS A 32 -24.81 0.36 -0.97
CA LYS A 32 -24.99 1.77 -0.50
C LYS A 32 -23.95 2.17 0.59
N PHE A 33 -23.46 1.21 1.36
CA PHE A 33 -22.45 1.39 2.40
C PHE A 33 -21.05 0.92 2.00
N GLY A 34 -20.87 0.25 0.85
CA GLY A 34 -19.62 -0.42 0.50
C GLY A 34 -18.40 0.51 0.42
N ILE A 35 -18.48 1.58 -0.38
CA ILE A 35 -17.38 2.57 -0.48
C ILE A 35 -17.20 3.32 0.85
N ALA A 36 -18.30 3.75 1.46
CA ALA A 36 -18.22 4.46 2.74
C ALA A 36 -17.54 3.58 3.81
N TRP A 37 -17.89 2.30 3.88
CA TRP A 37 -17.27 1.37 4.82
C TRP A 37 -15.79 1.12 4.55
N THR A 38 -15.38 1.07 3.28
CA THR A 38 -13.97 0.91 2.87
C THR A 38 -13.09 2.07 3.38
N VAL A 39 -13.66 3.27 3.55
CA VAL A 39 -12.96 4.45 4.09
C VAL A 39 -13.16 4.57 5.61
N ILE A 40 -14.38 4.39 6.10
CA ILE A 40 -14.70 4.57 7.53
C ILE A 40 -14.00 3.52 8.40
N SER A 41 -13.93 2.26 7.98
CA SER A 41 -13.32 1.18 8.76
C SER A 41 -11.84 1.44 9.08
N PRO A 42 -10.95 1.76 8.10
CA PRO A 42 -9.58 2.15 8.40
C PRO A 42 -9.46 3.37 9.31
N VAL A 43 -10.29 4.39 9.08
CA VAL A 43 -10.29 5.62 9.88
C VAL A 43 -10.67 5.32 11.33
N ALA A 44 -11.77 4.59 11.55
CA ALA A 44 -12.19 4.19 12.89
C ALA A 44 -11.12 3.39 13.62
N PHE A 45 -10.45 2.47 12.90
CA PHE A 45 -9.36 1.66 13.46
C PHE A 45 -8.14 2.51 13.85
N ILE A 46 -7.76 3.49 13.02
CA ILE A 46 -6.69 4.44 13.31
C ILE A 46 -7.02 5.23 14.57
N PHE A 47 -8.22 5.84 14.64
CA PHE A 47 -8.62 6.63 15.80
C PHE A 47 -8.70 5.79 17.07
N MET A 48 -9.28 4.60 17.00
CA MET A 48 -9.42 3.71 18.14
C MET A 48 -8.04 3.33 18.72
N LEU A 49 -7.12 2.84 17.88
CA LEU A 49 -5.79 2.42 18.35
C LEU A 49 -4.93 3.60 18.79
N SER A 50 -4.97 4.72 18.06
CA SER A 50 -4.22 5.92 18.42
C SER A 50 -4.70 6.52 19.75
N TYR A 51 -6.01 6.50 20.00
CA TYR A 51 -6.59 6.96 21.27
C TYR A 51 -6.18 6.05 22.43
N LEU A 52 -6.29 4.73 22.26
CA LEU A 52 -5.88 3.76 23.29
C LEU A 52 -4.41 3.93 23.65
N ARG A 53 -3.54 4.01 22.63
CA ARG A 53 -2.09 4.18 22.84
C ARG A 53 -1.76 5.54 23.50
N GLY A 54 -2.42 6.62 23.07
CA GLY A 54 -2.20 7.95 23.65
C GLY A 54 -2.52 8.03 25.13
N ARG A 55 -3.49 7.20 25.60
CA ARG A 55 -3.78 7.08 27.04
C ARG A 55 -2.71 6.31 27.81
N MET A 56 -1.99 5.41 27.16
CA MET A 56 -0.93 4.59 27.80
C MET A 56 0.40 5.33 27.86
N ASP A 57 0.77 6.08 26.83
CA ASP A 57 2.11 6.68 26.67
C ASP A 57 2.19 8.14 27.17
N GLY A 58 1.17 8.66 27.84
CA GLY A 58 1.19 10.03 28.37
C GLY A 58 1.15 11.14 27.31
N GLY A 59 0.79 10.80 26.06
CA GLY A 59 0.49 11.76 24.99
C GLY A 59 1.61 12.10 24.02
N ASN A 60 2.88 11.81 24.32
CA ASN A 60 4.03 12.05 23.43
C ASN A 60 4.95 10.83 23.34
N THR A 61 5.38 10.51 22.12
CA THR A 61 6.32 9.42 21.82
C THR A 61 7.46 9.99 20.96
N HIS A 62 8.68 10.07 21.53
CA HIS A 62 9.88 10.60 20.85
C HIS A 62 9.67 11.96 20.15
N GLY A 63 9.03 12.93 20.82
CA GLY A 63 8.77 14.25 20.26
C GLY A 63 7.57 14.34 19.32
N ILE A 64 6.92 13.23 19.00
CA ILE A 64 5.67 13.19 18.19
C ILE A 64 4.47 12.98 19.12
N PRO A 65 3.37 13.72 18.97
CA PRO A 65 2.13 13.37 19.64
C PRO A 65 1.75 11.91 19.32
N THR A 66 1.51 11.10 20.35
CA THR A 66 1.31 9.63 20.21
C THR A 66 0.21 9.29 19.20
N PHE A 67 -0.81 10.16 19.07
CA PHE A 67 -1.84 10.01 18.03
C PHE A 67 -1.23 9.98 16.63
N PHE A 68 -0.39 10.95 16.27
CA PHE A 68 0.23 11.02 14.94
C PHE A 68 1.28 9.95 14.73
N PHE A 69 2.05 9.60 15.78
CA PHE A 69 2.98 8.48 15.74
C PHE A 69 2.28 7.19 15.28
N MET A 70 1.12 6.89 15.88
CA MET A 70 0.31 5.72 15.52
C MET A 70 -0.37 5.89 14.17
N ALA A 71 -0.93 7.06 13.86
CA ALA A 71 -1.65 7.32 12.63
C ALA A 71 -0.76 7.11 11.40
N TYR A 72 0.47 7.64 11.39
CA TYR A 72 1.42 7.41 10.29
C TYR A 72 1.71 5.92 10.11
N GLY A 73 2.03 5.21 11.20
CA GLY A 73 2.29 3.77 11.14
C GLY A 73 1.10 2.98 10.60
N LEU A 74 -0.10 3.26 11.12
CA LEU A 74 -1.33 2.55 10.73
C LEU A 74 -1.77 2.85 9.30
N ILE A 75 -1.65 4.10 8.83
CA ILE A 75 -2.00 4.47 7.44
C ILE A 75 -1.12 3.71 6.46
N PHE A 76 0.20 3.68 6.70
CA PHE A 76 1.16 3.06 5.80
C PHE A 76 1.06 1.53 5.81
N ILE A 77 0.95 0.90 6.98
CA ILE A 77 0.84 -0.56 7.06
C ILE A 77 -0.49 -1.06 6.48
N GLN A 78 -1.61 -0.39 6.76
CA GLN A 78 -2.91 -0.76 6.18
C GLN A 78 -2.92 -0.59 4.66
N PHE A 79 -2.25 0.43 4.13
CA PHE A 79 -2.11 0.60 2.69
C PHE A 79 -1.32 -0.53 2.06
N PHE A 80 -0.18 -0.89 2.66
CA PHE A 80 0.61 -2.02 2.20
C PHE A 80 -0.20 -3.33 2.18
N LEU A 81 -0.82 -3.67 3.32
CA LEU A 81 -1.57 -4.91 3.46
C LEU A 81 -2.77 -4.97 2.49
N GLY A 82 -3.50 -3.86 2.36
CA GLY A 82 -4.64 -3.74 1.45
C GLY A 82 -4.21 -3.88 -0.01
N LEU A 83 -3.18 -3.13 -0.43
CA LEU A 83 -2.71 -3.16 -1.81
C LEU A 83 -2.11 -4.52 -2.19
N VAL A 84 -1.33 -5.18 -1.31
CA VAL A 84 -0.83 -6.54 -1.56
C VAL A 84 -1.97 -7.54 -1.64
N ALA A 85 -2.96 -7.46 -0.75
CA ALA A 85 -4.12 -8.35 -0.75
C ALA A 85 -4.94 -8.21 -2.04
N SER A 86 -5.29 -6.99 -2.43
CA SER A 86 -6.08 -6.69 -3.64
C SER A 86 -5.33 -7.04 -4.92
N SER A 87 -4.05 -6.67 -5.03
CA SER A 87 -3.20 -6.95 -6.20
C SER A 87 -2.95 -8.44 -6.37
N SER A 88 -2.78 -9.21 -5.28
CA SER A 88 -2.53 -10.66 -5.35
C SER A 88 -3.69 -11.44 -5.92
N THR A 89 -4.91 -10.94 -5.84
CA THR A 89 -6.12 -11.58 -6.40
C THR A 89 -6.51 -11.05 -7.78
N ALA A 90 -5.83 -10.00 -8.25
CA ALA A 90 -6.18 -9.25 -9.47
C ALA A 90 -6.29 -10.13 -10.71
N LEU A 91 -5.30 -11.00 -10.96
CA LEU A 91 -5.26 -11.86 -12.15
C LEU A 91 -6.43 -12.86 -12.17
N LYS A 92 -6.75 -13.46 -11.02
CA LYS A 92 -7.88 -14.39 -10.88
C LYS A 92 -9.23 -13.67 -11.05
N LYS A 93 -9.39 -12.51 -10.39
CA LYS A 93 -10.62 -11.70 -10.41
C LYS A 93 -11.00 -11.23 -11.80
N HIS A 94 -10.00 -10.86 -12.61
CA HIS A 94 -10.20 -10.30 -13.95
C HIS A 94 -9.95 -11.31 -15.08
N LYS A 95 -9.77 -12.59 -14.78
CA LYS A 95 -9.49 -13.64 -15.78
C LYS A 95 -10.45 -13.61 -16.98
N PRO A 96 -11.79 -13.42 -16.85
CA PRO A 96 -12.69 -13.35 -18.00
C PRO A 96 -12.39 -12.21 -18.97
N LEU A 97 -11.77 -11.12 -18.52
CA LEU A 97 -11.44 -9.98 -19.39
C LEU A 97 -10.24 -10.27 -20.31
N TYR A 98 -9.39 -11.21 -19.96
CA TYR A 98 -8.20 -11.55 -20.77
C TYR A 98 -8.53 -12.33 -22.03
N ALA A 99 -9.78 -12.75 -22.23
CA ALA A 99 -10.28 -13.26 -23.51
C ALA A 99 -10.23 -12.18 -24.60
N PHE A 100 -10.27 -10.89 -24.24
CA PHE A 100 -10.15 -9.79 -25.17
C PHE A 100 -8.66 -9.50 -25.46
N ARG A 101 -8.25 -9.61 -26.71
CA ARG A 101 -6.85 -9.42 -27.16
C ARG A 101 -6.23 -8.08 -26.72
N GLN A 102 -7.04 -7.06 -26.48
CA GLN A 102 -6.58 -5.72 -26.07
C GLN A 102 -6.23 -5.62 -24.59
N VAL A 103 -6.72 -6.55 -23.75
CA VAL A 103 -6.57 -6.51 -22.30
C VAL A 103 -5.31 -7.27 -21.88
N GLN A 104 -4.32 -6.52 -21.43
CA GLN A 104 -3.12 -7.11 -20.83
C GLN A 104 -3.35 -7.34 -19.34
N PRO A 105 -2.90 -8.47 -18.76
CA PRO A 105 -3.12 -8.77 -17.33
C PRO A 105 -2.54 -7.76 -16.37
N ILE A 106 -1.39 -7.15 -16.72
CA ILE A 106 -0.78 -6.09 -15.91
C ILE A 106 -1.72 -4.88 -15.75
N SER A 107 -2.60 -4.62 -16.72
CA SER A 107 -3.55 -3.51 -16.67
C SER A 107 -4.53 -3.65 -15.49
N SER A 108 -4.90 -4.86 -15.12
CA SER A 108 -5.77 -5.10 -13.95
C SER A 108 -5.07 -4.81 -12.63
N ILE A 109 -3.78 -5.13 -12.53
CA ILE A 109 -2.98 -4.83 -11.32
C ILE A 109 -2.79 -3.31 -11.20
N VAL A 110 -2.46 -2.62 -12.29
CA VAL A 110 -2.33 -1.16 -12.30
C VAL A 110 -3.67 -0.49 -11.93
N ALA A 111 -4.79 -0.96 -12.50
CA ALA A 111 -6.12 -0.40 -12.19
C ALA A 111 -6.49 -0.57 -10.71
N ILE A 112 -6.21 -1.75 -10.12
CA ILE A 112 -6.42 -2.01 -8.68
C ILE A 112 -5.50 -1.12 -7.83
N THR A 113 -4.23 -0.96 -8.22
CA THR A 113 -3.30 -0.06 -7.53
C THR A 113 -3.82 1.37 -7.52
N LEU A 114 -4.31 1.88 -8.65
CA LEU A 114 -4.92 3.20 -8.72
C LEU A 114 -6.17 3.33 -7.84
N PHE A 115 -6.99 2.29 -7.78
CA PHE A 115 -8.17 2.26 -6.91
C PHE A 115 -7.78 2.31 -5.43
N GLU A 116 -6.82 1.50 -4.98
CA GLU A 116 -6.33 1.50 -3.59
C GLU A 116 -5.67 2.83 -3.22
N CYS A 117 -4.91 3.45 -4.14
CA CYS A 117 -4.36 4.79 -3.94
C CYS A 117 -5.47 5.82 -3.74
N LEU A 118 -6.52 5.79 -4.58
CA LEU A 118 -7.67 6.68 -4.43
C LEU A 118 -8.35 6.52 -3.07
N VAL A 119 -8.63 5.29 -2.66
CA VAL A 119 -9.21 4.98 -1.34
C VAL A 119 -8.31 5.53 -0.22
N LYS A 120 -6.99 5.35 -0.34
CA LYS A 120 -6.05 5.84 0.68
C LYS A 120 -6.01 7.36 0.75
N ILE A 121 -6.11 8.05 -0.38
CA ILE A 121 -6.24 9.52 -0.40
C ILE A 121 -7.48 9.96 0.37
N PHE A 122 -8.63 9.31 0.16
CA PHE A 122 -9.85 9.61 0.92
C PHE A 122 -9.69 9.33 2.42
N VAL A 123 -9.02 8.25 2.80
CA VAL A 123 -8.72 7.95 4.22
C VAL A 123 -7.87 9.06 4.84
N ILE A 124 -6.79 9.47 4.17
CA ILE A 124 -5.89 10.53 4.65
C ILE A 124 -6.65 11.86 4.79
N LEU A 125 -7.44 12.22 3.79
CA LEU A 125 -8.26 13.43 3.82
C LEU A 125 -9.27 13.39 4.97
N LEU A 126 -9.96 12.29 5.17
CA LEU A 126 -10.94 12.16 6.26
C LEU A 126 -10.27 12.22 7.63
N VAL A 127 -9.13 11.56 7.82
CA VAL A 127 -8.33 11.66 9.05
C VAL A 127 -7.92 13.12 9.28
N GLY A 128 -7.42 13.80 8.25
CA GLY A 128 -7.05 15.22 8.33
C GLY A 128 -8.22 16.13 8.73
N VAL A 129 -9.40 15.93 8.12
CA VAL A 129 -10.62 16.70 8.47
C VAL A 129 -11.03 16.46 9.92
N ILE A 130 -11.00 15.20 10.38
CA ILE A 130 -11.36 14.89 11.78
C ILE A 130 -10.34 15.51 12.75
N CYS A 131 -9.04 15.42 12.45
CA CYS A 131 -7.98 16.05 13.26
C CYS A 131 -8.18 17.57 13.33
N PHE A 132 -8.53 18.22 12.21
CA PHE A 132 -8.84 19.65 12.17
C PHE A 132 -10.05 19.99 13.02
N MET A 133 -11.13 19.20 12.97
CA MET A 133 -12.32 19.40 13.80
C MET A 133 -12.02 19.22 15.30
N LEU A 134 -11.13 18.29 15.64
CA LEU A 134 -10.70 18.05 17.02
C LEU A 134 -9.62 19.04 17.50
N LYS A 135 -9.24 20.00 16.66
CA LYS A 135 -8.18 21.00 16.93
C LYS A 135 -6.83 20.37 17.29
N PHE A 136 -6.50 19.26 16.66
CA PHE A 136 -5.15 18.73 16.71
C PHE A 136 -4.23 19.55 15.80
N ASP A 137 -3.08 19.98 16.30
CA ASP A 137 -2.08 20.69 15.52
C ASP A 137 -1.40 19.70 14.54
N ILE A 138 -1.81 19.77 13.27
CA ILE A 138 -1.22 18.96 12.21
C ILE A 138 0.07 19.63 11.76
N TYR A 139 1.20 19.01 12.06
CA TYR A 139 2.51 19.45 11.62
C TYR A 139 3.12 18.46 10.62
N ILE A 140 3.58 18.95 9.47
CA ILE A 140 4.30 18.17 8.46
C ILE A 140 5.46 19.04 7.97
N SER A 141 6.68 18.66 8.37
CA SER A 141 7.89 19.43 8.04
C SER A 141 8.26 19.29 6.56
N ASP A 142 8.27 18.05 6.05
CA ASP A 142 8.64 17.75 4.67
C ASP A 142 7.55 16.90 3.97
N PRO A 143 6.55 17.57 3.36
CA PRO A 143 5.49 16.88 2.65
C PRO A 143 5.99 16.17 1.39
N LEU A 144 7.09 16.61 0.78
CA LEU A 144 7.64 16.01 -0.41
C LEU A 144 8.23 14.62 -0.12
N SER A 145 9.05 14.52 0.93
CA SER A 145 9.59 13.23 1.38
C SER A 145 8.48 12.27 1.81
N LEU A 146 7.42 12.76 2.44
CA LEU A 146 6.25 11.94 2.78
C LEU A 146 5.57 11.37 1.52
N MET A 147 5.38 12.18 0.48
CA MET A 147 4.84 11.72 -0.80
C MET A 147 5.74 10.69 -1.48
N PHE A 148 7.06 10.90 -1.46
CA PHE A 148 8.01 9.93 -2.01
C PHE A 148 7.99 8.62 -1.25
N ASN A 149 7.88 8.62 0.07
CA ASN A 149 7.75 7.42 0.87
C ASN A 149 6.45 6.66 0.55
N LEU A 150 5.34 7.36 0.35
CA LEU A 150 4.08 6.76 -0.09
C LEU A 150 4.22 6.14 -1.50
N LEU A 151 4.91 6.80 -2.42
CA LEU A 151 5.17 6.28 -3.77
C LEU A 151 6.04 5.02 -3.72
N LYS A 152 7.13 5.03 -2.93
CA LYS A 152 7.99 3.84 -2.71
C LYS A 152 7.17 2.68 -2.17
N LEU A 153 6.33 2.93 -1.17
CA LEU A 153 5.44 1.92 -0.60
C LEU A 153 4.44 1.38 -1.63
N THR A 154 3.89 2.25 -2.49
CA THR A 154 2.98 1.83 -3.57
C THR A 154 3.68 0.89 -4.55
N VAL A 155 4.87 1.25 -5.01
CA VAL A 155 5.67 0.42 -5.93
C VAL A 155 6.05 -0.90 -5.29
N LEU A 156 6.50 -0.88 -4.03
CA LEU A 156 6.85 -2.08 -3.27
C LEU A 156 5.66 -3.03 -3.13
N SER A 157 4.52 -2.50 -2.70
CA SER A 157 3.28 -3.27 -2.47
C SER A 157 2.75 -3.87 -3.77
N MET A 158 2.76 -3.08 -4.85
CA MET A 158 2.36 -3.55 -6.18
C MET A 158 3.28 -4.68 -6.66
N SER A 159 4.59 -4.54 -6.48
CA SER A 159 5.58 -5.54 -6.90
C SER A 159 5.38 -6.88 -6.19
N ILE A 160 5.22 -6.85 -4.87
CA ILE A 160 4.91 -8.03 -4.06
C ILE A 160 3.56 -8.62 -4.47
N GLY A 161 2.55 -7.77 -4.71
CA GLY A 161 1.23 -8.18 -5.20
C GLY A 161 1.28 -8.90 -6.54
N VAL A 162 2.09 -8.42 -7.50
CA VAL A 162 2.32 -9.07 -8.81
C VAL A 162 2.88 -10.48 -8.61
N ILE A 163 3.92 -10.63 -7.78
CA ILE A 163 4.57 -11.93 -7.53
C ILE A 163 3.56 -12.91 -6.93
N PHE A 164 2.81 -12.51 -5.89
CA PHE A 164 1.78 -13.35 -5.29
C PHE A 164 0.62 -13.66 -6.25
N SER A 165 0.22 -12.71 -7.09
CA SER A 165 -0.84 -12.90 -8.07
C SER A 165 -0.48 -13.95 -9.12
N LEU A 166 0.75 -13.90 -9.63
CA LEU A 166 1.28 -14.91 -10.55
C LEU A 166 1.38 -16.26 -9.86
N ALA A 167 2.04 -16.32 -8.69
CA ALA A 167 2.21 -17.57 -7.94
C ALA A 167 0.86 -18.23 -7.61
N ALA A 168 -0.15 -17.46 -7.23
CA ALA A 168 -1.49 -17.96 -6.93
C ALA A 168 -2.20 -18.57 -8.15
N CYS A 169 -1.85 -18.17 -9.39
CA CYS A 169 -2.38 -18.82 -10.59
C CYS A 169 -1.82 -20.24 -10.77
N TYR A 170 -0.61 -20.52 -10.28
CA TYR A 170 0.00 -21.86 -10.36
C TYR A 170 -0.40 -22.74 -9.17
N VAL A 171 -0.38 -22.16 -7.96
CA VAL A 171 -0.59 -22.87 -6.70
C VAL A 171 -1.59 -22.08 -5.86
N PRO A 172 -2.87 -22.54 -5.75
CA PRO A 172 -3.90 -21.82 -4.98
C PRO A 172 -3.58 -21.63 -3.51
N GLU A 173 -2.77 -22.51 -2.91
CA GLU A 173 -2.35 -22.48 -1.51
C GLU A 173 -1.47 -21.27 -1.18
N VAL A 174 -0.87 -20.62 -2.19
CA VAL A 174 -0.07 -19.38 -2.03
C VAL A 174 -0.86 -18.28 -1.34
N ASP A 175 -2.19 -18.22 -1.53
CA ASP A 175 -3.04 -17.26 -0.82
C ASP A 175 -3.02 -17.47 0.70
N LYS A 176 -2.91 -18.70 1.17
CA LYS A 176 -2.78 -19.03 2.61
C LYS A 176 -1.42 -18.61 3.14
N VAL A 177 -0.35 -18.92 2.39
CA VAL A 177 1.03 -18.54 2.73
C VAL A 177 1.17 -17.02 2.79
N LYS A 178 0.64 -16.30 1.79
CA LYS A 178 0.59 -14.83 1.78
C LYS A 178 -0.04 -14.28 3.06
N ASN A 179 -1.23 -14.76 3.42
CA ASN A 179 -1.93 -14.28 4.60
C ASN A 179 -1.17 -14.60 5.90
N LEU A 180 -0.48 -15.74 5.95
CA LEU A 180 0.38 -16.09 7.08
C LEU A 180 1.59 -15.14 7.19
N LEU A 181 2.19 -14.74 6.07
CA LEU A 181 3.33 -13.81 6.05
C LEU A 181 2.92 -12.36 6.35
N LEU A 182 1.76 -11.93 5.85
CA LEU A 182 1.31 -10.54 6.01
C LEU A 182 0.87 -10.22 7.46
N ARG A 183 0.35 -11.19 8.21
CA ARG A 183 -0.11 -10.95 9.59
C ARG A 183 1.00 -10.49 10.54
N PRO A 184 2.16 -11.13 10.62
CA PRO A 184 3.27 -10.66 11.44
C PRO A 184 3.80 -9.29 11.00
N MET A 185 3.75 -8.97 9.69
CA MET A 185 4.25 -7.68 9.19
C MET A 185 3.57 -6.49 9.86
N PHE A 186 2.29 -6.61 10.24
CA PHE A 186 1.58 -5.59 10.98
C PHE A 186 2.25 -5.23 12.32
N PHE A 187 2.84 -6.19 12.99
CA PHE A 187 3.45 -5.98 14.30
C PHE A 187 4.93 -5.63 14.21
N ILE A 188 5.68 -6.27 13.31
CA ILE A 188 7.15 -6.12 13.21
C ILE A 188 7.60 -4.92 12.37
N SER A 189 6.68 -4.15 11.80
CA SER A 189 7.01 -3.00 10.93
C SER A 189 7.09 -1.66 11.67
N GLY A 190 7.21 -1.66 13.00
CA GLY A 190 7.37 -0.44 13.78
C GLY A 190 6.10 0.40 13.90
N VAL A 191 4.91 -0.19 13.72
CA VAL A 191 3.63 0.52 13.86
C VAL A 191 3.41 0.96 15.31
N PHE A 192 3.67 0.05 16.26
CA PHE A 192 3.40 0.22 17.68
C PHE A 192 4.61 0.64 18.51
N PHE A 193 5.79 0.59 17.95
CA PHE A 193 7.04 0.92 18.60
C PHE A 193 7.95 1.72 17.66
N SER A 194 8.91 2.43 18.21
CA SER A 194 10.02 3.01 17.46
C SER A 194 11.22 2.06 17.48
N LEU A 195 12.03 2.09 16.42
CA LEU A 195 13.32 1.39 16.46
C LEU A 195 14.21 1.89 17.61
N GLN A 196 14.02 3.16 18.01
CA GLN A 196 14.75 3.77 19.13
C GLN A 196 14.39 3.17 20.51
N ASP A 197 13.22 2.54 20.65
CA ASP A 197 12.79 1.84 21.88
C ASP A 197 13.55 0.53 22.11
N ILE A 198 14.27 0.05 21.07
CA ILE A 198 14.89 -1.26 21.05
C ILE A 198 16.41 -1.10 21.16
N PRO A 199 17.11 -1.88 22.02
CA PRO A 199 18.57 -1.85 22.09
C PRO A 199 19.20 -2.12 20.72
N GLN A 200 20.27 -1.40 20.40
CA GLN A 200 20.93 -1.44 19.08
C GLN A 200 21.39 -2.84 18.65
N GLU A 201 21.66 -3.71 19.62
CA GLU A 201 22.03 -5.12 19.40
C GLU A 201 20.95 -5.90 18.63
N TYR A 202 19.67 -5.53 18.77
CA TYR A 202 18.53 -6.19 18.11
C TYR A 202 18.12 -5.54 16.78
N TRP A 203 18.67 -4.38 16.42
CA TRP A 203 18.32 -3.69 15.18
C TRP A 203 18.51 -4.55 13.93
N PRO A 204 19.58 -5.35 13.76
CA PRO A 204 19.76 -6.18 12.56
C PRO A 204 18.60 -7.16 12.32
N TYR A 205 17.90 -7.58 13.38
CA TYR A 205 16.74 -8.47 13.25
C TYR A 205 15.45 -7.77 12.77
N LEU A 206 15.42 -6.45 12.76
CA LEU A 206 14.26 -5.65 12.35
C LEU A 206 14.53 -4.84 11.08
N THR A 207 15.75 -4.34 10.91
CA THR A 207 16.11 -3.46 9.79
C THR A 207 16.18 -4.14 8.43
N TRP A 208 16.04 -5.46 8.34
CA TRP A 208 15.80 -6.14 7.07
C TRP A 208 14.40 -5.88 6.50
N ASN A 209 13.46 -5.40 7.34
CA ASN A 209 12.08 -5.15 6.94
C ASN A 209 11.95 -3.78 6.27
N PRO A 210 11.68 -3.68 4.95
CA PRO A 210 11.56 -2.40 4.26
C PRO A 210 10.36 -1.57 4.74
N LEU A 211 9.32 -2.21 5.30
CA LEU A 211 8.15 -1.49 5.83
C LEU A 211 8.49 -0.69 7.07
N LEU A 212 9.38 -1.20 7.91
CA LEU A 212 9.88 -0.46 9.07
C LEU A 212 10.58 0.82 8.61
N HIS A 213 11.44 0.71 7.57
CA HIS A 213 12.11 1.89 7.01
C HIS A 213 11.13 2.93 6.46
N VAL A 214 10.10 2.49 5.73
CA VAL A 214 9.09 3.42 5.21
C VAL A 214 8.37 4.15 6.33
N ILE A 215 7.93 3.44 7.40
CA ILE A 215 7.17 4.02 8.49
C ILE A 215 8.02 5.01 9.30
N GLU A 216 9.24 4.61 9.66
CA GLU A 216 10.18 5.46 10.41
C GLU A 216 10.59 6.71 9.60
N LEU A 217 10.93 6.57 8.32
CA LEU A 217 11.25 7.69 7.44
C LEU A 217 10.04 8.63 7.22
N THR A 218 8.82 8.10 7.27
CA THR A 218 7.61 8.92 7.18
C THR A 218 7.41 9.74 8.45
N ARG A 219 7.65 9.16 9.63
CA ARG A 219 7.63 9.88 10.90
C ARG A 219 8.70 10.97 10.94
N TYR A 220 9.91 10.66 10.49
CA TYR A 220 11.00 11.62 10.38
C TYR A 220 10.68 12.77 9.41
N ALA A 221 10.07 12.48 8.26
CA ALA A 221 9.65 13.51 7.31
C ALA A 221 8.57 14.45 7.89
N ALA A 222 7.68 13.93 8.73
CA ALA A 222 6.67 14.73 9.40
C ALA A 222 7.29 15.52 10.58
N TYR A 223 8.11 14.88 11.40
CA TYR A 223 8.71 15.43 12.63
C TYR A 223 10.24 15.19 12.64
N PRO A 224 11.05 16.17 12.23
CA PRO A 224 12.51 16.00 12.17
C PRO A 224 13.16 15.71 13.52
N GLU A 225 12.55 16.16 14.62
CA GLU A 225 13.02 15.89 15.99
C GLU A 225 12.98 14.40 16.36
N TYR A 226 12.18 13.62 15.64
CA TYR A 226 12.08 12.17 15.82
C TYR A 226 13.40 11.44 15.49
N GLY A 227 14.19 11.98 14.56
CA GLY A 227 15.42 11.36 14.09
C GLY A 227 15.19 10.18 13.13
N ASN A 228 16.28 9.72 12.53
CA ASN A 228 16.27 8.62 11.55
C ASN A 228 17.31 7.54 11.90
N ALA A 229 17.64 7.36 13.17
CA ALA A 229 18.64 6.41 13.62
C ALA A 229 18.25 4.96 13.22
N GLY A 230 19.20 4.23 12.61
CA GLY A 230 19.03 2.83 12.24
C GLY A 230 18.19 2.58 10.96
N VAL A 231 17.64 3.62 10.32
CA VAL A 231 16.89 3.50 9.05
C VAL A 231 17.65 4.13 7.89
N SER A 232 17.50 3.55 6.70
CA SER A 232 18.20 3.98 5.49
C SER A 232 17.25 4.15 4.32
N ASP A 233 17.20 5.36 3.78
CA ASP A 233 16.45 5.65 2.55
C ASP A 233 17.05 4.93 1.34
N LEU A 234 18.38 4.82 1.30
CA LEU A 234 19.07 4.10 0.22
C LEU A 234 18.70 2.61 0.21
N TYR A 235 18.64 1.96 1.38
CA TYR A 235 18.19 0.57 1.49
C TYR A 235 16.76 0.42 0.94
N LEU A 236 15.86 1.29 1.35
CA LEU A 236 14.47 1.28 0.88
C LEU A 236 14.37 1.44 -0.64
N ASN A 237 15.16 2.36 -1.23
CA ASN A 237 15.19 2.59 -2.68
C ASN A 237 15.69 1.34 -3.41
N ILE A 238 16.81 0.76 -2.98
CA ILE A 238 17.36 -0.46 -3.59
C ILE A 238 16.36 -1.61 -3.48
N PHE A 239 15.78 -1.84 -2.31
CA PHE A 239 14.82 -2.91 -2.09
C PHE A 239 13.56 -2.75 -2.95
N THR A 240 13.06 -1.53 -3.08
CA THR A 240 11.89 -1.21 -3.92
C THR A 240 12.20 -1.45 -5.40
N LEU A 241 13.36 -1.01 -5.89
CA LEU A 241 13.74 -1.19 -7.29
C LEU A 241 14.03 -2.66 -7.61
N THR A 242 14.70 -3.38 -6.72
CA THR A 242 14.96 -4.83 -6.93
C THR A 242 13.68 -5.65 -6.90
N SER A 243 12.73 -5.33 -5.99
CA SER A 243 11.43 -5.99 -5.95
C SER A 243 10.60 -5.72 -7.21
N LEU A 244 10.66 -4.49 -7.75
CA LEU A 244 10.01 -4.13 -9.01
C LEU A 244 10.64 -4.89 -10.19
N GLY A 245 11.97 -4.92 -10.27
CA GLY A 245 12.68 -5.66 -11.30
C GLY A 245 12.33 -7.16 -11.28
N LEU A 246 12.31 -7.76 -10.09
CA LEU A 246 11.92 -9.16 -9.91
C LEU A 246 10.45 -9.39 -10.33
N ALA A 247 9.52 -8.53 -9.92
CA ALA A 247 8.12 -8.63 -10.28
C ALA A 247 7.90 -8.55 -11.80
N LEU A 248 8.58 -7.62 -12.48
CA LEU A 248 8.50 -7.47 -13.93
C LEU A 248 9.12 -8.66 -14.66
N ALA A 249 10.26 -9.19 -14.19
CA ALA A 249 10.88 -10.38 -14.75
C ALA A 249 9.96 -11.62 -14.62
N CYS A 250 9.43 -11.85 -13.41
CA CYS A 250 8.46 -12.94 -13.17
C CYS A 250 7.21 -12.77 -14.06
N TYR A 251 6.69 -11.55 -14.17
CA TYR A 251 5.56 -11.28 -15.04
C TYR A 251 5.88 -11.57 -16.50
N HIS A 252 7.01 -11.08 -17.01
CA HIS A 252 7.40 -11.29 -18.42
C HIS A 252 7.50 -12.77 -18.78
N ILE A 253 8.03 -13.58 -17.89
CA ILE A 253 8.25 -15.03 -18.13
C ILE A 253 6.93 -15.81 -18.00
N SER A 254 6.06 -15.48 -17.03
CA SER A 254 5.02 -16.42 -16.58
C SER A 254 3.59 -15.98 -16.90
N TRP A 255 3.32 -14.73 -17.33
CA TRP A 255 1.95 -14.23 -17.49
C TRP A 255 1.08 -15.04 -18.47
N LYS A 256 1.65 -15.53 -19.60
CA LYS A 256 0.89 -16.31 -20.59
C LYS A 256 0.40 -17.63 -20.03
N GLN A 257 1.27 -18.33 -19.29
CA GLN A 257 0.94 -19.60 -18.65
C GLN A 257 -0.01 -19.41 -17.47
N ALA A 258 0.14 -18.31 -16.71
CA ALA A 258 -0.72 -17.99 -15.58
C ALA A 258 -2.17 -17.77 -15.99
N ILE A 259 -2.42 -17.21 -17.18
CA ILE A 259 -3.79 -16.96 -17.67
C ILE A 259 -4.41 -18.23 -18.29
N SER A 260 -3.60 -19.09 -18.89
CA SER A 260 -4.09 -20.32 -19.54
C SER A 260 -4.56 -21.39 -18.55
N ARG A 261 -4.14 -21.30 -17.30
CA ARG A 261 -4.57 -22.16 -16.18
C ARG A 261 -5.79 -21.56 -15.48
#